data_7272d46329b04a2d964123334ce10d82
#
_entry.id   7272d46329b04a2d964123334ce10d82
#
_cell.length_a   1.000
_cell.length_b   1.000
_cell.length_c   1.000
_cell.angle_alpha   90.00
_cell.angle_beta   90.00
_cell.angle_gamma   90.00
#
_symmetry.space_group_name_H-M   'P 1'
#
loop_
_entity.id
_entity.type
_entity.pdbx_description
1 polymer ?
#
loop_
_entity_poly.entity_id
_entity_poly.type
_entity_poly.pdbx_seq_one_letter_code
_entity_poly.pdbx_strand_id
1 'polypeptide(L)'
;MPDFGHPFSGLAHGKKLSHEELVRAIRFMIAAEYEAIQLYMQLAESTDNALAIEVLKDIADEEKVHAGEFMKLLFELDPKETEFYKEGYEEVEELAEKLKKH
;
A
#
# COMPACT_ATOMS: atom_id res chain seq x y z
N MET A 1 1.94 11.13 9.38
CA MET A 1 2.17 10.95 7.97
C MET A 1 3.60 10.51 7.70
N PRO A 2 3.85 9.38 7.04
CA PRO A 2 5.22 8.99 6.74
C PRO A 2 5.90 10.04 5.87
N ASP A 3 7.12 10.35 6.19
CA ASP A 3 7.92 11.24 5.38
C ASP A 3 8.86 10.41 4.52
N PHE A 4 8.50 10.19 3.27
CA PHE A 4 9.34 9.47 2.34
C PHE A 4 10.44 10.37 1.75
N GLY A 5 10.36 11.62 2.05
CA GLY A 5 11.17 12.77 1.76
C GLY A 5 12.27 12.59 0.77
N HIS A 6 13.45 12.51 1.28
CA HIS A 6 14.59 12.94 0.53
C HIS A 6 15.24 11.99 -0.47
N PRO A 7 15.19 10.66 -0.33
CA PRO A 7 15.95 9.81 -1.27
C PRO A 7 15.52 9.92 -2.73
N PHE A 8 14.26 10.28 -2.95
CA PHE A 8 13.74 10.29 -4.31
C PHE A 8 13.20 11.63 -4.77
N SER A 9 13.36 12.65 -4.07
CA SER A 9 12.91 14.04 -4.33
C SER A 9 12.63 14.44 -5.81
N GLY A 10 12.10 13.52 -6.59
CA GLY A 10 11.74 13.74 -7.99
C GLY A 10 12.89 13.70 -8.97
N LEU A 11 14.11 13.45 -8.51
CA LEU A 11 15.29 13.47 -9.34
C LEU A 11 15.97 12.10 -9.38
N ALA A 12 16.43 11.70 -10.55
CA ALA A 12 17.32 10.57 -10.69
C ALA A 12 18.72 10.99 -10.21
N HIS A 13 19.38 10.15 -9.46
CA HIS A 13 20.65 10.46 -8.82
C HIS A 13 21.87 9.96 -9.62
N GLY A 14 21.77 9.84 -10.92
CA GLY A 14 22.90 9.48 -11.75
C GLY A 14 23.38 8.04 -11.62
N LYS A 15 22.82 7.24 -10.72
CA LYS A 15 23.11 5.81 -10.60
C LYS A 15 21.83 5.02 -10.47
N LYS A 16 21.87 3.77 -10.88
CA LYS A 16 20.72 2.87 -10.76
C LYS A 16 20.65 2.32 -9.35
N LEU A 17 19.44 1.98 -8.92
CA LEU A 17 19.24 1.35 -7.63
C LEU A 17 19.73 -0.10 -7.65
N SER A 18 20.22 -0.58 -6.52
CA SER A 18 20.45 -2.00 -6.35
C SER A 18 19.11 -2.72 -6.25
N HIS A 19 19.14 -4.05 -6.32
CA HIS A 19 17.92 -4.86 -6.15
C HIS A 19 17.26 -4.60 -4.79
N GLU A 20 18.06 -4.59 -3.73
CA GLU A 20 17.55 -4.36 -2.37
C GLU A 20 16.97 -2.95 -2.22
N GLU A 21 17.59 -1.97 -2.85
CA GLU A 21 17.06 -0.60 -2.83
C GLU A 21 15.73 -0.51 -3.57
N LEU A 22 15.60 -1.21 -4.69
CA LEU A 22 14.34 -1.26 -5.44
C LEU A 22 13.24 -1.90 -4.60
N VAL A 23 13.52 -3.01 -3.93
CA VAL A 23 12.55 -3.68 -3.05
C VAL A 23 12.06 -2.72 -1.97
N ARG A 24 12.97 -2.02 -1.33
CA ARG A 24 12.59 -1.03 -0.30
C ARG A 24 11.75 0.10 -0.88
N ALA A 25 12.11 0.57 -2.08
CA ALA A 25 11.34 1.63 -2.75
C ALA A 25 9.91 1.19 -3.04
N ILE A 26 9.71 -0.05 -3.47
CA ILE A 26 8.37 -0.58 -3.76
C ILE A 26 7.54 -0.66 -2.48
N ARG A 27 8.15 -1.04 -1.34
CA ARG A 27 7.42 -1.01 -0.06
C ARG A 27 6.96 0.40 0.28
N PHE A 28 7.79 1.42 0.03
CA PHE A 28 7.39 2.82 0.23
C PHE A 28 6.22 3.20 -0.68
N MET A 29 6.20 2.70 -1.91
CA MET A 29 5.09 2.99 -2.83
C MET A 29 3.78 2.40 -2.31
N ILE A 30 3.82 1.18 -1.77
CA ILE A 30 2.63 0.57 -1.17
C ILE A 30 2.14 1.42 0.00
N ALA A 31 3.04 1.85 0.87
CA ALA A 31 2.70 2.70 2.01
C ALA A 31 2.10 4.03 1.55
N ALA A 32 2.64 4.62 0.48
CA ALA A 32 2.14 5.87 -0.08
C ALA A 32 0.72 5.72 -0.62
N GLU A 33 0.41 4.58 -1.25
CA GLU A 33 -0.95 4.32 -1.74
C GLU A 33 -1.94 4.20 -0.59
N TYR A 34 -1.56 3.51 0.49
CA TYR A 34 -2.41 3.41 1.68
C TYR A 34 -2.67 4.78 2.30
N GLU A 35 -1.65 5.61 2.39
CA GLU A 35 -1.80 6.96 2.93
C GLU A 35 -2.75 7.78 2.07
N ALA A 36 -2.62 7.68 0.76
CA ALA A 36 -3.50 8.39 -0.18
C ALA A 36 -4.96 7.96 0.01
N ILE A 37 -5.22 6.66 0.14
CA ILE A 37 -6.57 6.13 0.36
C ILE A 37 -7.18 6.76 1.63
N GLN A 38 -6.40 6.78 2.71
CA GLN A 38 -6.87 7.33 3.98
C GLN A 38 -7.21 8.81 3.86
N LEU A 39 -6.36 9.59 3.19
CA LEU A 39 -6.58 11.01 2.99
C LEU A 39 -7.83 11.29 2.16
N TYR A 40 -8.02 10.56 1.07
CA TYR A 40 -9.17 10.77 0.19
C TYR A 40 -10.48 10.42 0.89
N MET A 41 -10.52 9.33 1.64
CA MET A 41 -11.72 8.94 2.37
C MET A 41 -12.02 9.91 3.51
N GLN A 42 -10.99 10.36 4.21
CA GLN A 42 -11.16 11.34 5.27
C GLN A 42 -11.74 12.65 4.73
N LEU A 43 -11.23 13.11 3.59
CA LEU A 43 -11.73 14.32 2.95
C LEU A 43 -13.17 14.11 2.45
N ALA A 44 -13.48 12.96 1.88
CA ALA A 44 -14.83 12.65 1.41
C ALA A 44 -15.85 12.70 2.55
N GLU A 45 -15.44 12.27 3.74
CA GLU A 45 -16.30 12.30 4.94
C GLU A 45 -16.41 13.70 5.55
N SER A 46 -15.58 14.62 5.12
CA SER A 46 -15.50 15.98 5.68
C SER A 46 -16.20 17.02 4.83
N THR A 47 -16.90 16.63 3.78
CA THR A 47 -17.59 17.56 2.88
C THR A 47 -19.00 17.07 2.57
N ASP A 48 -19.90 18.01 2.29
CA ASP A 48 -21.26 17.69 1.82
C ASP A 48 -21.38 17.84 0.31
N ASN A 49 -20.31 18.21 -0.37
CA ASN A 49 -20.33 18.39 -1.83
C ASN A 49 -20.42 17.03 -2.52
N ALA A 50 -21.55 16.74 -3.15
CA ALA A 50 -21.83 15.44 -3.75
C ALA A 50 -20.81 15.05 -4.81
N LEU A 51 -20.42 15.97 -5.67
CA LEU A 51 -19.43 15.69 -6.71
C LEU A 51 -18.06 15.37 -6.11
N ALA A 52 -17.65 16.14 -5.11
CA ALA A 52 -16.37 15.91 -4.43
C ALA A 52 -16.35 14.52 -3.77
N ILE A 53 -17.43 14.12 -3.11
CA ILE A 53 -17.53 12.81 -2.47
C ILE A 53 -17.36 11.69 -3.50
N GLU A 54 -18.07 11.78 -4.62
CA GLU A 54 -17.99 10.74 -5.65
C GLU A 54 -16.60 10.65 -6.28
N VAL A 55 -15.98 11.78 -6.59
CA VAL A 55 -14.64 11.81 -7.17
C VAL A 55 -13.62 11.24 -6.20
N LEU A 56 -13.68 11.63 -4.92
CA LEU A 56 -12.73 11.16 -3.91
C LEU A 56 -12.85 9.65 -3.67
N LYS A 57 -14.07 9.13 -3.62
CA LYS A 57 -14.28 7.68 -3.48
C LYS A 57 -13.76 6.91 -4.67
N ASP A 58 -13.99 7.42 -5.87
CA ASP A 58 -13.51 6.80 -7.09
C ASP A 58 -11.98 6.73 -7.10
N ILE A 59 -11.32 7.84 -6.77
CA ILE A 59 -9.86 7.89 -6.71
C ILE A 59 -9.33 6.95 -5.62
N ALA A 60 -9.99 6.91 -4.45
CA ALA A 60 -9.58 6.01 -3.37
C ALA A 60 -9.62 4.56 -3.81
N ASP A 61 -10.64 4.16 -4.57
CA ASP A 61 -10.74 2.79 -5.08
C ASP A 61 -9.64 2.50 -6.10
N GLU A 62 -9.32 3.47 -6.96
CA GLU A 62 -8.21 3.32 -7.92
C GLU A 62 -6.87 3.15 -7.21
N GLU A 63 -6.66 3.84 -6.08
CA GLU A 63 -5.43 3.69 -5.31
C GLU A 63 -5.30 2.28 -4.71
N LYS A 64 -6.42 1.62 -4.41
CA LYS A 64 -6.39 0.22 -3.97
C LYS A 64 -5.90 -0.70 -5.07
N VAL A 65 -6.30 -0.42 -6.31
CA VAL A 65 -5.80 -1.16 -7.47
C VAL A 65 -4.30 -0.98 -7.60
N HIS A 66 -3.82 0.25 -7.48
CA HIS A 66 -2.38 0.56 -7.55
C HIS A 66 -1.61 -0.14 -6.43
N ALA A 67 -2.14 -0.17 -5.22
CA ALA A 67 -1.52 -0.89 -4.12
C ALA A 67 -1.35 -2.36 -4.45
N GLY A 68 -2.37 -2.97 -5.05
CA GLY A 68 -2.31 -4.37 -5.50
C GLY A 68 -1.24 -4.60 -6.56
N GLU A 69 -1.11 -3.67 -7.50
CA GLU A 69 -0.09 -3.75 -8.53
C GLU A 69 1.32 -3.71 -7.92
N PHE A 70 1.56 -2.78 -7.00
CA PHE A 70 2.85 -2.69 -6.32
C PHE A 70 3.13 -3.93 -5.45
N MET A 71 2.11 -4.49 -4.80
CA MET A 71 2.27 -5.71 -4.02
C MET A 71 2.70 -6.88 -4.90
N LYS A 72 2.07 -7.04 -6.05
CA LYS A 72 2.45 -8.11 -6.98
C LYS A 72 3.88 -7.92 -7.46
N LEU A 73 4.25 -6.68 -7.79
CA LEU A 73 5.62 -6.37 -8.19
C LEU A 73 6.61 -6.71 -7.06
N LEU A 74 6.29 -6.35 -5.83
CA LEU A 74 7.12 -6.67 -4.67
C LEU A 74 7.33 -8.18 -4.55
N PHE A 75 6.27 -8.97 -4.72
CA PHE A 75 6.34 -10.42 -4.61
C PHE A 75 7.18 -11.05 -5.72
N GLU A 76 7.17 -10.45 -6.91
CA GLU A 76 8.04 -10.89 -8.00
C GLU A 76 9.50 -10.56 -7.72
N LEU A 77 9.76 -9.39 -7.13
CA LEU A 77 11.12 -8.95 -6.80
C LEU A 77 11.70 -9.69 -5.60
N ASP A 78 10.86 -10.05 -4.64
CA ASP A 78 11.27 -10.73 -3.42
C ASP A 78 10.26 -11.83 -3.06
N PRO A 79 10.39 -13.01 -3.69
CA PRO A 79 9.44 -14.12 -3.44
C PRO A 79 9.41 -14.60 -1.99
N LYS A 80 10.50 -14.45 -1.25
CA LYS A 80 10.55 -14.86 0.15
C LYS A 80 9.60 -14.02 1.02
N GLU A 81 9.40 -12.78 0.67
CA GLU A 81 8.48 -11.92 1.41
C GLU A 81 7.06 -12.45 1.35
N THR A 82 6.66 -13.02 0.21
CA THR A 82 5.37 -13.67 0.04
C THR A 82 5.16 -14.79 1.05
N GLU A 83 6.21 -15.58 1.29
CA GLU A 83 6.13 -16.70 2.22
C GLU A 83 5.89 -16.24 3.66
N PHE A 84 6.53 -15.14 4.07
CA PHE A 84 6.30 -14.56 5.38
C PHE A 84 4.86 -14.07 5.53
N TYR A 85 4.32 -13.42 4.51
CA TYR A 85 2.94 -12.93 4.54
C TYR A 85 1.94 -14.08 4.59
N LYS A 86 2.22 -15.15 3.87
CA LYS A 86 1.39 -16.34 3.89
C LYS A 86 1.34 -16.95 5.30
N GLU A 87 2.48 -17.01 5.97
CA GLU A 87 2.54 -17.47 7.36
C GLU A 87 1.69 -16.60 8.27
N GLY A 88 1.76 -15.27 8.09
CA GLY A 88 0.92 -14.34 8.83
C GLY A 88 -0.57 -14.56 8.57
N TYR A 89 -0.94 -14.81 7.32
CA TYR A 89 -2.34 -15.11 6.97
C TYR A 89 -2.82 -16.36 7.69
N GLU A 90 -2.01 -17.40 7.72
CA GLU A 90 -2.36 -18.66 8.39
C GLU A 90 -2.56 -18.44 9.89
N GLU A 91 -1.74 -17.62 10.52
CA GLU A 91 -1.89 -17.30 11.94
C GLU A 91 -3.23 -16.62 12.22
N VAL A 92 -3.64 -15.70 11.36
CA VAL A 92 -4.95 -15.02 11.51
C VAL A 92 -6.09 -16.00 11.26
N GLU A 93 -5.94 -16.88 10.27
CA GLU A 93 -6.95 -17.90 9.99
C GLU A 93 -7.17 -18.81 11.19
N GLU A 94 -6.09 -19.21 11.87
CA GLU A 94 -6.17 -20.03 13.08
C GLU A 94 -6.90 -19.30 14.22
N LEU A 95 -6.62 -18.02 14.40
CA LEU A 95 -7.29 -17.20 15.42
C LEU A 95 -8.77 -17.04 15.09
N ALA A 96 -9.10 -16.82 13.83
CA ALA A 96 -10.49 -16.69 13.39
C ALA A 96 -11.26 -17.98 13.65
N GLU A 97 -10.65 -19.13 13.36
CA GLU A 97 -11.25 -20.44 13.61
C GLU A 97 -11.52 -20.67 15.10
N LYS A 98 -10.54 -20.29 15.92
CA LYS A 98 -10.64 -20.39 17.38
C LYS A 98 -11.81 -19.59 17.91
N LEU A 99 -12.02 -18.38 17.38
CA LEU A 99 -13.13 -17.52 17.81
C LEU A 99 -14.49 -18.06 17.38
N LYS A 100 -14.58 -18.75 16.26
CA LYS A 100 -15.83 -19.37 15.80
C LYS A 100 -16.29 -20.50 16.71
N LYS A 101 -15.39 -21.13 17.44
CA LYS A 101 -15.71 -22.25 18.35
C LYS A 101 -16.21 -21.82 19.69
N HIS A 102 -16.25 -20.53 19.93
CA HIS A 102 -16.73 -19.93 21.17
C HIS A 102 -17.88 -18.96 20.88
#